data_decf36aab1f2c667d0b9c308e74dd78c
#
_entry.id   decf36aab1f2c667d0b9c308e74dd78c
#
_cell.length_a   1.000
_cell.length_b   1.000
_cell.length_c   1.000
_cell.angle_alpha   90.00
_cell.angle_beta   90.00
_cell.angle_gamma   90.00
#
_symmetry.space_group_name_H-M   'P 1'
#
loop_
_entity.id
_entity.type
_entity.pdbx_description
1 polymer ?
#
loop_
_entity_poly.entity_id
_entity_poly.type
_entity_poly.pdbx_seq_one_letter_code
_entity_poly.pdbx_strand_id
1 'polypeptide(L)'
;VWIPFEDDLPEFELKNKIFRKIKNFQITPVLRSEYSVMKLEGPIYIYAQEEIKINGVNFGKNFYLIKDSYGTWTLVQKIEFDDYLAGVLPYEIGPNSPLEALKAQAVIARTWGIFNSDRFNMDKYHLCISTQCQVYKPSKIKNKKVQKAIEATSNLILTYRNQPINA
;
A
#
# COMPACT_ATOMS: atom_id res chain seq x y z
N VAL A 1 0.19 3.25 2.26
CA VAL A 1 -0.42 2.99 0.93
C VAL A 1 -1.92 2.88 1.11
N TRP A 2 -2.68 3.73 0.46
CA TRP A 2 -4.14 3.67 0.44
C TRP A 2 -4.61 2.69 -0.62
N ILE A 3 -5.51 1.78 -0.25
CA ILE A 3 -6.17 0.87 -1.16
C ILE A 3 -7.58 1.42 -1.37
N PRO A 4 -7.92 1.95 -2.56
CA PRO A 4 -9.26 2.49 -2.79
C PRO A 4 -10.28 1.36 -2.70
N PHE A 5 -11.36 1.63 -1.98
CA PHE A 5 -12.57 0.85 -2.06
C PHE A 5 -13.41 1.48 -3.16
N GLU A 6 -13.64 0.76 -4.25
CA GLU A 6 -14.73 1.07 -5.17
C GLU A 6 -16.06 0.72 -4.49
N ASP A 7 -17.18 1.22 -5.01
CA ASP A 7 -18.51 1.15 -4.36
C ASP A 7 -18.97 -0.27 -3.96
N ASP A 8 -18.36 -1.31 -4.51
CA ASP A 8 -18.46 -2.67 -4.05
C ASP A 8 -17.30 -3.01 -3.11
N LEU A 9 -17.63 -3.21 -1.85
CA LEU A 9 -16.68 -3.54 -0.79
C LEU A 9 -15.81 -4.75 -1.15
N PRO A 10 -14.48 -4.68 -0.94
CA PRO A 10 -13.57 -5.75 -1.26
C PRO A 10 -13.95 -7.03 -0.52
N GLU A 11 -13.99 -8.16 -1.23
CA GLU A 11 -14.04 -9.46 -0.61
C GLU A 11 -12.71 -9.74 0.06
N PHE A 12 -12.69 -9.80 1.40
CA PHE A 12 -11.52 -10.25 2.13
C PHE A 12 -11.52 -11.78 2.16
N GLU A 13 -10.64 -12.39 1.39
CA GLU A 13 -10.32 -13.81 1.54
C GLU A 13 -9.17 -13.94 2.55
N LEU A 14 -9.51 -14.31 3.78
CA LEU A 14 -8.54 -14.71 4.78
C LEU A 14 -8.39 -16.23 4.72
N LYS A 15 -7.21 -16.71 4.40
CA LYS A 15 -6.94 -18.15 4.27
C LYS A 15 -6.97 -18.92 5.59
N ASN A 16 -7.15 -18.29 6.73
CA ASN A 16 -7.13 -18.97 8.02
C ASN A 16 -8.49 -18.98 8.73
N LYS A 17 -8.74 -20.09 9.42
CA LYS A 17 -10.03 -20.49 10.04
C LYS A 17 -10.61 -19.53 11.09
N ILE A 18 -9.93 -18.45 11.47
CA ILE A 18 -10.35 -17.52 12.52
C ILE A 18 -11.29 -16.43 11.97
N PHE A 19 -11.23 -16.14 10.66
CA PHE A 19 -12.12 -15.17 10.04
C PHE A 19 -12.93 -15.85 8.95
N ARG A 20 -14.23 -15.96 9.16
CA ARG A 20 -15.16 -16.42 8.12
C ARG A 20 -15.18 -15.39 7.00
N LYS A 21 -15.42 -15.84 5.75
CA LYS A 21 -15.67 -15.00 4.58
C LYS A 21 -16.69 -13.92 4.95
N ILE A 22 -16.24 -12.68 5.01
CA ILE A 22 -17.11 -11.54 5.30
C ILE A 22 -17.63 -11.07 3.94
N LYS A 23 -18.84 -11.50 3.59
CA LYS A 23 -19.60 -10.90 2.51
C LYS A 23 -20.33 -9.67 3.05
N ASN A 24 -20.24 -8.58 2.32
CA ASN A 24 -20.93 -7.31 2.60
C ASN A 24 -20.51 -6.64 3.92
N PHE A 25 -19.38 -6.00 3.86
CA PHE A 25 -18.90 -5.12 4.93
C PHE A 25 -19.53 -3.74 4.74
N GLN A 26 -20.69 -3.50 5.32
CA GLN A 26 -21.12 -2.11 5.55
C GLN A 26 -20.21 -1.51 6.62
N ILE A 27 -19.46 -0.48 6.24
CA ILE A 27 -18.39 0.09 7.05
C ILE A 27 -18.95 1.05 8.12
N THR A 28 -19.66 0.50 9.04
CA THR A 28 -19.56 0.88 10.43
C THR A 28 -18.96 -0.34 11.10
N PRO A 29 -17.67 -0.38 11.43
CA PRO A 29 -17.14 -1.53 12.13
C PRO A 29 -17.85 -1.63 13.46
N VAL A 30 -18.78 -2.54 13.50
CA VAL A 30 -19.55 -2.85 14.68
C VAL A 30 -19.10 -4.22 15.13
N LEU A 31 -18.39 -4.29 16.23
CA LEU A 31 -18.13 -5.56 16.89
C LEU A 31 -19.47 -6.02 17.47
N ARG A 32 -20.08 -7.00 16.83
CA ARG A 32 -21.26 -7.68 17.37
C ARG A 32 -20.78 -8.82 18.27
N SER A 33 -20.90 -8.65 19.56
CA SER A 33 -20.93 -9.78 20.47
C SER A 33 -22.40 -10.23 20.65
N GLU A 34 -22.61 -11.44 21.14
CA GLU A 34 -23.97 -11.93 21.44
C GLU A 34 -24.74 -11.03 22.43
N TYR A 35 -24.04 -10.13 23.11
CA TYR A 35 -24.58 -9.31 24.21
C TYR A 35 -24.46 -7.80 23.99
N SER A 36 -23.67 -7.32 23.03
CA SER A 36 -23.52 -5.87 22.81
C SER A 36 -23.05 -5.53 21.40
N VAL A 37 -23.48 -4.36 20.93
CA VAL A 37 -22.98 -3.73 19.70
C VAL A 37 -22.07 -2.60 20.14
N MET A 38 -20.75 -2.77 19.97
CA MET A 38 -19.79 -1.69 20.21
C MET A 38 -19.48 -0.98 18.91
N LYS A 39 -19.62 0.35 18.89
CA LYS A 39 -19.10 1.18 17.83
C LYS A 39 -17.59 1.23 17.96
N LEU A 40 -16.89 0.72 16.94
CA LEU A 40 -15.43 0.79 16.92
C LEU A 40 -14.98 2.18 16.49
N GLU A 41 -14.13 2.79 17.30
CA GLU A 41 -13.38 3.98 16.93
C GLU A 41 -11.97 3.53 16.57
N GLY A 42 -11.54 3.87 15.32
CA GLY A 42 -10.22 3.46 14.82
C GLY A 42 -9.05 4.15 15.54
N PRO A 43 -7.82 3.75 15.28
CA PRO A 43 -7.41 2.76 14.27
C PRO A 43 -7.66 1.31 14.70
N ILE A 44 -8.04 0.47 13.73
CA ILE A 44 -8.22 -0.97 13.95
C ILE A 44 -7.08 -1.69 13.26
N TYR A 45 -6.29 -2.43 14.03
CA TYR A 45 -5.16 -3.20 13.50
C TYR A 45 -5.61 -4.59 13.07
N ILE A 46 -5.21 -4.97 11.85
CA ILE A 46 -5.50 -6.28 11.26
C ILE A 46 -4.18 -7.01 11.08
N TYR A 47 -4.04 -8.13 11.79
CA TYR A 47 -2.88 -9.00 11.70
C TYR A 47 -3.30 -10.35 11.13
N ALA A 48 -2.64 -10.81 10.09
CA ALA A 48 -2.88 -12.09 9.48
C ALA A 48 -1.63 -12.98 9.57
N GLN A 49 -1.82 -14.29 9.75
CA GLN A 49 -0.73 -15.26 9.71
C GLN A 49 -0.18 -15.42 8.28
N GLU A 50 -1.06 -15.26 7.28
CA GLU A 50 -0.73 -15.31 5.86
C GLU A 50 -1.06 -13.98 5.19
N GLU A 51 -0.61 -13.83 3.93
CA GLU A 51 -0.97 -12.67 3.12
C GLU A 51 -2.48 -12.55 2.95
N ILE A 52 -2.98 -11.33 3.07
CA ILE A 52 -4.38 -11.00 2.85
C ILE A 52 -4.62 -10.80 1.35
N LYS A 53 -5.67 -11.41 0.82
CA LYS A 53 -6.09 -11.24 -0.55
C LYS A 53 -7.25 -10.23 -0.61
N ILE A 54 -7.05 -9.16 -1.36
CA ILE A 54 -8.03 -8.09 -1.54
C ILE A 54 -8.28 -7.95 -3.04
N ASN A 55 -9.54 -8.06 -3.47
CA ASN A 55 -9.94 -8.02 -4.89
C ASN A 55 -9.07 -8.93 -5.79
N GLY A 56 -8.81 -10.15 -5.33
CA GLY A 56 -7.99 -11.12 -6.06
C GLY A 56 -6.48 -10.89 -6.00
N VAL A 57 -6.00 -9.79 -5.43
CA VAL A 57 -4.59 -9.45 -5.30
C VAL A 57 -4.10 -9.77 -3.90
N ASN A 58 -2.94 -10.45 -3.80
CA ASN A 58 -2.33 -10.71 -2.49
C ASN A 58 -1.53 -9.49 -2.04
N PHE A 59 -1.87 -9.00 -0.87
CA PHE A 59 -1.14 -7.96 -0.16
C PHE A 59 -0.32 -8.56 0.99
N GLY A 60 0.31 -7.73 1.80
CA GLY A 60 1.03 -8.18 2.99
C GLY A 60 0.10 -8.68 4.10
N LYS A 61 0.64 -8.77 5.30
CA LYS A 61 -0.03 -9.38 6.45
C LYS A 61 -0.60 -8.38 7.45
N ASN A 62 -0.07 -7.16 7.45
CA ASN A 62 -0.34 -6.18 8.48
C ASN A 62 -1.00 -4.95 7.86
N PHE A 63 -2.21 -4.68 8.32
CA PHE A 63 -2.99 -3.53 7.90
C PHE A 63 -3.56 -2.82 9.11
N TYR A 64 -4.04 -1.61 8.88
CA TYR A 64 -4.91 -0.93 9.82
C TYR A 64 -6.00 -0.19 9.06
N LEU A 65 -7.20 -0.19 9.66
CA LEU A 65 -8.32 0.63 9.23
C LEU A 65 -8.28 1.92 10.01
N ILE A 66 -8.32 3.03 9.31
CA ILE A 66 -8.38 4.38 9.90
C ILE A 66 -9.56 5.12 9.34
N LYS A 67 -10.07 6.09 10.10
CA LYS A 67 -10.98 7.09 9.55
C LYS A 67 -10.15 8.17 8.89
N ASP A 68 -10.44 8.43 7.62
CA ASP A 68 -9.90 9.56 6.88
C ASP A 68 -10.56 10.90 7.30
N SER A 69 -10.14 11.98 6.67
CA SER A 69 -10.67 13.33 6.93
C SER A 69 -12.17 13.48 6.59
N TYR A 70 -12.72 12.62 5.75
CA TYR A 70 -14.14 12.60 5.37
C TYR A 70 -14.99 11.72 6.29
N GLY A 71 -14.36 11.03 7.25
CA GLY A 71 -15.03 10.10 8.16
C GLY A 71 -15.29 8.71 7.57
N THR A 72 -14.76 8.41 6.36
CA THR A 72 -14.82 7.10 5.76
C THR A 72 -13.67 6.21 6.27
N TRP A 73 -13.83 4.90 6.14
CA TRP A 73 -12.81 3.97 6.58
C TRP A 73 -11.84 3.67 5.44
N THR A 74 -10.56 3.84 5.71
CA THR A 74 -9.48 3.58 4.76
C THR A 74 -8.60 2.45 5.25
N LEU A 75 -8.35 1.47 4.40
CA LEU A 75 -7.43 0.38 4.68
C LEU A 75 -6.01 0.79 4.29
N VAL A 76 -5.12 0.76 5.26
CA VAL A 76 -3.72 1.17 5.08
C VAL A 76 -2.79 0.02 5.38
N GLN A 77 -1.83 -0.21 4.50
CA GLN A 77 -0.74 -1.15 4.70
C GLN A 77 0.55 -0.41 5.03
N LYS A 78 1.25 -0.83 6.08
CA LYS A 78 2.63 -0.40 6.34
C LYS A 78 3.57 -1.32 5.57
N ILE A 79 4.39 -0.75 4.69
CA ILE A 79 5.39 -1.49 3.92
C ILE A 79 6.72 -0.75 3.95
N GLU A 80 7.81 -1.49 3.77
CA GLU A 80 9.13 -0.91 3.58
C GLU A 80 9.23 -0.22 2.21
N PHE A 81 10.01 0.85 2.12
CA PHE A 81 10.05 1.67 0.91
C PHE A 81 10.61 0.91 -0.30
N ASP A 82 11.59 0.04 -0.11
CA ASP A 82 12.14 -0.78 -1.20
C ASP A 82 11.15 -1.86 -1.68
N ASP A 83 10.32 -2.40 -0.78
CA ASP A 83 9.21 -3.30 -1.18
C ASP A 83 8.12 -2.53 -1.95
N TYR A 84 7.85 -1.28 -1.58
CA TYR A 84 6.98 -0.40 -2.36
C TYR A 84 7.54 -0.17 -3.78
N LEU A 85 8.81 0.18 -3.91
CA LEU A 85 9.46 0.35 -5.22
C LEU A 85 9.44 -0.94 -6.05
N ALA A 86 9.59 -2.10 -5.44
CA ALA A 86 9.48 -3.38 -6.12
C ALA A 86 8.08 -3.64 -6.70
N GLY A 87 7.06 -3.04 -6.08
CA GLY A 87 5.68 -3.06 -6.59
C GLY A 87 5.34 -1.94 -7.57
N VAL A 88 6.18 -0.91 -7.70
CA VAL A 88 5.96 0.24 -8.59
C VAL A 88 6.72 0.07 -9.92
N LEU A 89 8.03 -0.19 -9.88
CA LEU A 89 8.90 -0.18 -11.05
C LEU A 89 8.42 -1.06 -12.22
N PRO A 90 7.92 -2.29 -11.97
CA PRO A 90 7.43 -3.15 -13.06
C PRO A 90 6.26 -2.55 -13.84
N TYR A 91 5.47 -1.68 -13.20
CA TYR A 91 4.28 -1.09 -13.80
C TYR A 91 4.53 0.28 -14.42
N GLU A 92 5.59 0.97 -13.99
CA GLU A 92 5.99 2.26 -14.57
C GLU A 92 6.78 2.10 -15.86
N ILE A 93 7.79 1.22 -15.89
CA ILE A 93 8.67 1.08 -17.08
C ILE A 93 8.80 -0.36 -17.58
N GLY A 94 8.14 -1.32 -16.91
CA GLY A 94 8.23 -2.74 -17.26
C GLY A 94 9.43 -3.45 -16.60
N PRO A 95 9.21 -4.72 -16.16
CA PRO A 95 10.20 -5.47 -15.37
C PRO A 95 11.42 -5.91 -16.20
N ASN A 96 11.32 -5.91 -17.53
CA ASN A 96 12.38 -6.34 -18.45
C ASN A 96 13.24 -5.20 -18.99
N SER A 97 12.97 -3.95 -18.60
CA SER A 97 13.74 -2.78 -18.99
C SER A 97 15.24 -2.92 -18.71
N PRO A 98 16.13 -2.21 -19.42
CA PRO A 98 17.55 -2.22 -19.12
C PRO A 98 17.84 -1.92 -17.66
N LEU A 99 18.88 -2.53 -17.09
CA LEU A 99 19.20 -2.38 -15.66
C LEU A 99 19.40 -0.92 -15.26
N GLU A 100 20.09 -0.15 -16.09
CA GLU A 100 20.35 1.27 -15.81
C GLU A 100 19.07 2.11 -15.89
N ALA A 101 18.12 1.77 -16.75
CA ALA A 101 16.81 2.40 -16.78
C ALA A 101 16.00 2.08 -15.52
N LEU A 102 16.04 0.82 -15.05
CA LEU A 102 15.42 0.43 -13.78
C LEU A 102 16.05 1.16 -12.59
N LYS A 103 17.37 1.35 -12.58
CA LYS A 103 18.07 2.13 -11.55
C LYS A 103 17.61 3.59 -11.56
N ALA A 104 17.59 4.22 -12.73
CA ALA A 104 17.12 5.61 -12.89
C ALA A 104 15.67 5.73 -12.38
N GLN A 105 14.79 4.82 -12.78
CA GLN A 105 13.40 4.83 -12.34
C GLN A 105 13.27 4.60 -10.82
N ALA A 106 14.12 3.75 -10.21
CA ALA A 106 14.11 3.55 -8.77
C ALA A 106 14.45 4.85 -8.02
N VAL A 107 15.45 5.61 -8.50
CA VAL A 107 15.82 6.91 -7.91
C VAL A 107 14.69 7.92 -8.09
N ILE A 108 14.10 8.01 -9.30
CA ILE A 108 12.97 8.90 -9.59
C ILE A 108 11.78 8.57 -8.69
N ALA A 109 11.35 7.32 -8.69
CA ALA A 109 10.18 6.88 -7.91
C ALA A 109 10.37 7.07 -6.40
N ARG A 110 11.59 6.83 -5.89
CA ARG A 110 11.94 7.08 -4.49
C ARG A 110 11.89 8.58 -4.18
N THR A 111 12.46 9.41 -5.04
CA THR A 111 12.45 10.87 -4.88
C THR A 111 11.02 11.40 -4.84
N TRP A 112 10.20 10.97 -5.79
CA TRP A 112 8.79 11.34 -5.85
C TRP A 112 8.02 10.91 -4.59
N GLY A 113 8.22 9.69 -4.14
CA GLY A 113 7.54 9.16 -2.95
C GLY A 113 7.91 9.93 -1.68
N ILE A 114 9.19 10.30 -1.52
CA ILE A 114 9.64 11.12 -0.40
C ILE A 114 9.09 12.54 -0.50
N PHE A 115 9.18 13.17 -1.68
CA PHE A 115 8.66 14.52 -1.88
C PHE A 115 7.15 14.62 -1.60
N ASN A 116 6.38 13.58 -1.93
CA ASN A 116 4.93 13.54 -1.77
C ASN A 116 4.47 12.79 -0.50
N SER A 117 5.37 12.48 0.43
CA SER A 117 5.04 11.68 1.63
C SER A 117 3.97 12.33 2.53
N ASP A 118 3.85 13.65 2.49
CA ASP A 118 2.89 14.40 3.31
C ASP A 118 1.55 14.66 2.61
N ARG A 119 1.39 14.18 1.38
CA ARG A 119 0.22 14.49 0.54
C ARG A 119 -1.11 14.09 1.18
N PHE A 120 -1.13 13.01 1.94
CA PHE A 120 -2.32 12.48 2.60
C PHE A 120 -2.21 12.46 4.14
N ASN A 121 -1.41 13.36 4.71
CA ASN A 121 -1.23 13.44 6.16
C ASN A 121 -2.56 13.64 6.91
N MET A 122 -3.48 14.41 6.33
CA MET A 122 -4.82 14.61 6.91
C MET A 122 -5.61 13.30 7.01
N ASP A 123 -5.37 12.38 6.07
CA ASP A 123 -5.99 11.06 5.99
C ASP A 123 -5.15 9.97 6.69
N LYS A 124 -4.03 10.37 7.34
CA LYS A 124 -3.14 9.51 8.16
C LYS A 124 -2.45 8.38 7.38
N TYR A 125 -2.17 8.59 6.10
CA TYR A 125 -1.31 7.72 5.29
C TYR A 125 -0.43 8.57 4.35
N HIS A 126 0.59 7.97 3.72
CA HIS A 126 1.55 8.71 2.90
C HIS A 126 1.19 8.70 1.41
N LEU A 127 0.95 7.54 0.84
CA LEU A 127 0.77 7.35 -0.60
C LEU A 127 -0.42 6.46 -0.91
N CYS A 128 -1.10 6.75 -2.01
CA CYS A 128 -2.13 5.89 -2.59
C CYS A 128 -1.53 4.88 -3.57
N ILE A 129 -2.33 3.91 -4.03
CA ILE A 129 -1.89 2.88 -4.97
C ILE A 129 -2.35 3.14 -6.41
N SER A 130 -3.03 4.25 -6.65
CA SER A 130 -3.59 4.62 -7.95
C SER A 130 -2.64 5.51 -8.77
N THR A 131 -3.04 5.80 -9.99
CA THR A 131 -2.33 6.74 -10.89
C THR A 131 -2.24 8.17 -10.37
N GLN A 132 -2.98 8.53 -9.33
CA GLN A 132 -2.80 9.82 -8.63
C GLN A 132 -1.48 9.89 -7.86
N CYS A 133 -0.90 8.74 -7.54
CA CYS A 133 0.42 8.60 -6.94
C CYS A 133 1.35 7.87 -7.93
N GLN A 134 1.66 6.63 -7.63
CA GLN A 134 2.40 5.71 -8.48
C GLN A 134 1.65 4.39 -8.50
N VAL A 135 1.48 3.79 -9.67
CA VAL A 135 0.75 2.51 -9.77
C VAL A 135 1.51 1.44 -9.00
N TYR A 136 0.94 1.03 -7.88
CA TYR A 136 1.51 0.00 -7.02
C TYR A 136 0.69 -1.28 -7.11
N LYS A 137 1.37 -2.39 -7.35
CA LYS A 137 0.80 -3.73 -7.18
C LYS A 137 1.79 -4.61 -6.44
N PRO A 138 1.40 -5.22 -5.32
CA PRO A 138 2.27 -6.16 -4.62
C PRO A 138 2.58 -7.34 -5.52
N SER A 139 3.84 -7.76 -5.56
CA SER A 139 4.28 -8.90 -6.35
C SER A 139 4.83 -9.99 -5.44
N LYS A 140 4.28 -11.21 -5.58
CA LYS A 140 4.84 -12.39 -4.89
C LYS A 140 6.20 -12.80 -5.47
N ILE A 141 6.38 -12.58 -6.76
CA ILE A 141 7.61 -12.95 -7.46
C ILE A 141 8.43 -11.68 -7.59
N LYS A 142 9.42 -11.53 -6.71
CA LYS A 142 10.39 -10.43 -6.81
C LYS A 142 11.21 -10.64 -8.09
N ASN A 143 11.05 -9.75 -9.06
CA ASN A 143 11.89 -9.76 -10.25
C ASN A 143 13.33 -9.42 -9.84
N LYS A 144 14.26 -10.37 -10.05
CA LYS A 144 15.66 -10.23 -9.63
C LYS A 144 16.35 -8.99 -10.22
N LYS A 145 15.99 -8.60 -11.45
CA LYS A 145 16.58 -7.43 -12.11
C LYS A 145 16.09 -6.13 -11.48
N VAL A 146 14.79 -6.06 -11.17
CA VAL A 146 14.18 -4.94 -10.44
C VAL A 146 14.78 -4.84 -9.04
N GLN A 147 14.88 -5.95 -8.32
CA GLN A 147 15.47 -5.96 -6.99
C GLN A 147 16.92 -5.47 -7.00
N LYS A 148 17.74 -5.97 -7.95
CA LYS A 148 19.12 -5.52 -8.14
C LYS A 148 19.22 -4.01 -8.41
N ALA A 149 18.28 -3.45 -9.18
CA ALA A 149 18.25 -2.01 -9.46
C ALA A 149 17.94 -1.20 -8.20
N ILE A 150 16.97 -1.63 -7.39
CA ILE A 150 16.58 -0.98 -6.13
C ILE A 150 17.73 -1.02 -5.13
N GLU A 151 18.34 -2.19 -4.93
CA GLU A 151 19.48 -2.39 -4.03
C GLU A 151 20.69 -1.54 -4.46
N ALA A 152 21.02 -1.53 -5.75
CA ALA A 152 22.14 -0.75 -6.29
C ALA A 152 21.95 0.78 -6.18
N THR A 153 20.74 1.22 -5.94
CA THR A 153 20.38 2.64 -5.77
C THR A 153 19.79 2.92 -4.38
N SER A 154 20.05 2.06 -3.41
CA SER A 154 19.52 2.21 -2.06
C SER A 154 19.88 3.58 -1.50
N ASN A 155 18.89 4.24 -0.88
CA ASN A 155 19.00 5.57 -0.29
C ASN A 155 19.38 6.72 -1.26
N LEU A 156 19.46 6.48 -2.58
CA LEU A 156 19.69 7.54 -3.54
C LEU A 156 18.38 8.25 -3.91
N ILE A 157 18.39 9.56 -3.84
CA ILE A 157 17.33 10.47 -4.28
C ILE A 157 17.90 11.65 -5.06
N LEU A 158 17.07 12.31 -5.82
CA LEU A 158 17.40 13.55 -6.51
C LEU A 158 17.11 14.74 -5.58
N THR A 159 18.07 15.62 -5.44
CA THR A 159 17.92 16.83 -4.61
C THR A 159 18.31 18.07 -5.38
N TYR A 160 17.68 19.18 -5.02
CA TYR A 160 18.08 20.51 -5.40
C TYR A 160 18.08 21.41 -4.17
N ARG A 161 19.16 22.14 -3.89
CA ARG A 161 19.33 22.96 -2.69
C ARG A 161 19.01 22.18 -1.40
N ASN A 162 19.52 20.96 -1.31
CA ASN A 162 19.33 20.02 -0.19
C ASN A 162 17.88 19.62 0.11
N GLN A 163 16.97 19.80 -0.85
CA GLN A 163 15.59 19.33 -0.75
C GLN A 163 15.29 18.32 -1.85
N PRO A 164 14.50 17.27 -1.59
CA PRO A 164 14.01 16.40 -2.65
C PRO A 164 13.29 17.21 -3.72
N ILE A 165 13.49 16.86 -4.98
CA ILE A 165 12.77 17.51 -6.09
C ILE A 165 11.42 16.83 -6.34
N ASN A 166 10.50 17.53 -6.97
CA ASN A 166 9.30 16.93 -7.53
C ASN A 166 9.65 16.24 -8.84
N ALA A 167 9.97 14.95 -8.77
CA ALA A 167 10.48 14.16 -9.90
C ALA A 167 9.36 13.53 -10.73
#